data_bd8689b0a995341cfc6732f9075ab378
#
_entry.id   bd8689b0a995341cfc6732f9075ab378
#
_cell.length_a   1.000
_cell.length_b   1.000
_cell.length_c   1.000
_cell.angle_alpha   90.00
_cell.angle_beta   90.00
_cell.angle_gamma   90.00
#
_symmetry.space_group_name_H-M   'P 1'
#
loop_
_entity.id
_entity.type
_entity.pdbx_description
1 polymer ?
#
loop_
_entity_poly.entity_id
_entity_poly.type
_entity_poly.pdbx_seq_one_letter_code
_entity_poly.pdbx_strand_id
1 'polypeptide(L)'
;MARKPDIRVRRIYEEPSPQDGTRVLVDRIWPRGLTKGNAALGEWCKQVAPSTPLRKWYDHDPARFEEFRRRYRAELEQPQRAAALQHLRELAKDRPLTLLTATKHPDISEAMVLADLLRT
;
A
#
# COMPACT_ATOMS: atom_id res chain seq x y z
N MET A 1 -11.18 4.15 -24.60
CA MET A 1 -10.08 4.76 -23.85
C MET A 1 -9.91 4.09 -22.51
N ALA A 2 -8.68 3.81 -22.13
CA ALA A 2 -8.41 3.21 -20.85
C ALA A 2 -8.74 4.21 -19.73
N ARG A 3 -9.41 3.75 -18.69
CA ARG A 3 -9.68 4.56 -17.52
C ARG A 3 -8.39 4.85 -16.77
N LYS A 4 -8.20 6.10 -16.35
CA LYS A 4 -7.07 6.46 -15.52
C LYS A 4 -7.26 5.84 -14.13
N PRO A 5 -6.25 5.15 -13.56
CA PRO A 5 -6.41 4.51 -12.26
C PRO A 5 -6.74 5.52 -11.16
N ASP A 6 -7.73 5.19 -10.35
CA ASP A 6 -8.11 5.97 -9.17
C ASP A 6 -7.52 5.27 -7.95
N ILE A 7 -6.36 5.74 -7.51
CA ILE A 7 -5.62 5.12 -6.41
C ILE A 7 -5.65 6.07 -5.22
N ARG A 8 -6.08 5.55 -4.09
CA ARG A 8 -6.19 6.31 -2.85
C ARG A 8 -5.32 5.67 -1.77
N VAL A 9 -4.85 6.50 -0.83
CA VAL A 9 -4.08 6.04 0.33
C VAL A 9 -4.79 6.53 1.58
N ARG A 10 -5.09 5.60 2.51
CA ARG A 10 -5.76 5.95 3.76
C ARG A 10 -5.20 5.13 4.91
N ARG A 11 -5.43 5.60 6.14
CA ARG A 11 -5.12 4.79 7.31
C ARG A 11 -6.21 3.74 7.48
N ILE A 12 -5.81 2.52 7.87
CA ILE A 12 -6.76 1.43 8.05
C ILE A 12 -7.77 1.71 9.18
N TYR A 13 -7.42 2.62 10.09
CA TYR A 13 -8.30 2.99 11.22
C TYR A 13 -9.38 4.01 10.84
N GLU A 14 -9.30 4.60 9.66
CA GLU A 14 -10.31 5.54 9.20
C GLU A 14 -11.57 4.79 8.77
N GLU A 15 -12.73 5.44 8.95
CA GLU A 15 -14.01 4.86 8.57
C GLU A 15 -14.04 4.52 7.08
N PRO A 16 -14.56 3.34 6.71
CA PRO A 16 -14.73 3.01 5.30
C PRO A 16 -15.66 4.00 4.61
N SER A 17 -15.37 4.28 3.35
CA SER A 17 -16.16 5.19 2.52
C SER A 17 -16.66 4.46 1.27
N PRO A 18 -17.87 4.76 0.78
CA PRO A 18 -18.34 4.17 -0.48
C PRO A 18 -17.41 4.44 -1.66
N GLN A 19 -16.64 5.53 -1.62
CA GLN A 19 -15.73 5.88 -2.69
C GLN A 19 -14.42 5.09 -2.63
N ASP A 20 -14.18 4.30 -1.57
CA ASP A 20 -12.92 3.56 -1.42
C ASP A 20 -12.73 2.47 -2.48
N GLY A 21 -13.83 1.94 -3.01
CA GLY A 21 -13.74 0.81 -3.93
C GLY A 21 -13.16 -0.41 -3.23
N THR A 22 -12.14 -1.02 -3.83
CA THR A 22 -11.46 -2.16 -3.23
C THR A 22 -10.46 -1.67 -2.18
N ARG A 23 -10.59 -2.18 -0.95
CA ARG A 23 -9.73 -1.80 0.17
C ARG A 23 -8.68 -2.88 0.41
N VAL A 24 -7.40 -2.54 0.27
CA VAL A 24 -6.30 -3.49 0.39
C VAL A 24 -5.28 -3.00 1.41
N LEU A 25 -5.02 -3.83 2.43
CA LEU A 25 -3.94 -3.54 3.39
C LEU A 25 -2.62 -3.96 2.78
N VAL A 26 -1.65 -3.04 2.75
CA VAL A 26 -0.33 -3.29 2.14
C VAL A 26 0.80 -3.38 3.16
N ASP A 27 0.48 -3.37 4.43
CA ASP A 27 1.46 -3.56 5.51
C ASP A 27 1.82 -5.04 5.64
N ARG A 28 3.05 -5.30 6.10
CA ARG A 28 3.52 -6.66 6.32
C ARG A 28 2.90 -7.29 7.56
N ILE A 29 2.59 -6.47 8.58
CA ILE A 29 2.12 -6.93 9.89
C ILE A 29 0.69 -6.48 10.09
N TRP A 30 -0.16 -7.38 10.65
CA TRP A 30 -1.55 -7.03 10.93
C TRP A 30 -1.62 -5.91 11.97
N PRO A 31 -2.47 -4.90 11.75
CA PRO A 31 -2.55 -3.75 12.65
C PRO A 31 -2.99 -4.14 14.05
N ARG A 32 -2.36 -3.52 15.02
CA ARG A 32 -2.64 -3.77 16.43
C ARG A 32 -4.04 -3.32 16.80
N GLY A 33 -4.77 -4.14 17.55
CA GLY A 33 -6.08 -3.77 18.07
C GLY A 33 -7.22 -3.79 17.06
N LEU A 34 -6.97 -4.30 15.85
CA LEU A 34 -7.96 -4.29 14.77
C LEU A 34 -8.43 -5.70 14.48
N THR A 35 -9.75 -5.92 14.52
CA THR A 35 -10.33 -7.21 14.12
C THR A 35 -10.55 -7.20 12.60
N LYS A 36 -10.63 -8.38 12.00
CA LYS A 36 -10.90 -8.50 10.57
C LYS A 36 -12.24 -7.89 10.19
N GLY A 37 -13.25 -8.05 11.05
CA GLY A 37 -14.56 -7.48 10.81
C GLY A 37 -14.54 -5.95 10.79
N ASN A 38 -13.79 -5.34 11.72
CA ASN A 38 -13.71 -3.88 11.81
C ASN A 38 -12.82 -3.27 10.74
N ALA A 39 -11.95 -4.06 10.10
CA ALA A 39 -11.06 -3.54 9.07
C ALA A 39 -11.79 -3.19 7.78
N ALA A 40 -12.97 -3.77 7.54
CA ALA A 40 -13.70 -3.60 6.30
C ALA A 40 -12.77 -3.83 5.10
N LEU A 41 -12.03 -4.92 5.15
CA LEU A 41 -10.93 -5.19 4.24
C LEU A 41 -11.38 -6.11 3.10
N GLY A 42 -11.03 -5.72 1.87
CA GLY A 42 -11.21 -6.62 0.73
C GLY A 42 -10.09 -7.65 0.64
N GLU A 43 -8.87 -7.21 0.97
CA GLU A 43 -7.70 -8.08 0.85
C GLU A 43 -6.54 -7.57 1.71
N TRP A 44 -5.69 -8.50 2.16
CA TRP A 44 -4.42 -8.18 2.80
C TRP A 44 -3.30 -8.65 1.87
N CYS A 45 -2.60 -7.69 1.23
CA CYS A 45 -1.53 -7.98 0.27
C CYS A 45 -0.17 -7.78 0.93
N LYS A 46 0.19 -8.64 1.87
CA LYS A 46 1.45 -8.51 2.59
C LYS A 46 2.67 -8.78 1.71
N GLN A 47 2.49 -9.49 0.60
CA GLN A 47 3.58 -9.81 -0.32
C GLN A 47 4.17 -8.59 -1.02
N VAL A 48 3.41 -7.49 -1.08
CA VAL A 48 3.90 -6.26 -1.72
C VAL A 48 4.69 -5.38 -0.75
N ALA A 49 4.67 -5.68 0.54
CA ALA A 49 5.32 -4.87 1.56
C ALA A 49 6.84 -4.87 1.41
N PRO A 50 7.51 -3.80 1.87
CA PRO A 50 8.98 -3.78 1.85
C PRO A 50 9.57 -4.86 2.75
N SER A 51 10.82 -5.22 2.47
CA SER A 51 11.51 -6.22 3.27
C SER A 51 11.66 -5.74 4.72
N THR A 52 11.81 -6.71 5.63
CA THR A 52 12.02 -6.39 7.05
C THR A 52 13.27 -5.53 7.27
N PRO A 53 14.42 -5.85 6.64
CA PRO A 53 15.60 -4.97 6.79
C PRO A 53 15.35 -3.54 6.33
N LEU A 54 14.67 -3.37 5.19
CA LEU A 54 14.38 -2.02 4.68
C LEU A 54 13.44 -1.28 5.60
N ARG A 55 12.39 -1.95 6.09
CA ARG A 55 11.43 -1.34 7.00
C ARG A 55 12.11 -0.89 8.29
N LYS A 56 12.99 -1.72 8.85
CA LYS A 56 13.72 -1.36 10.07
C LYS A 56 14.68 -0.20 9.86
N TRP A 57 15.38 -0.20 8.72
CA TRP A 57 16.28 0.91 8.39
C TRP A 57 15.53 2.22 8.27
N TYR A 58 14.36 2.19 7.61
CA TYR A 58 13.57 3.40 7.40
C TYR A 58 13.03 3.96 8.71
N ASP A 59 12.45 3.12 9.56
CA ASP A 59 11.97 3.45 10.90
C ASP A 59 11.12 4.75 10.94
N HIS A 60 10.28 4.95 9.92
CA HIS A 60 9.39 6.11 9.80
C HIS A 60 10.11 7.46 9.88
N ASP A 61 11.38 7.51 9.52
CA ASP A 61 12.16 8.74 9.55
C ASP A 61 11.96 9.54 8.26
N PRO A 62 11.28 10.71 8.32
CA PRO A 62 11.00 11.49 7.11
C PRO A 62 12.27 11.86 6.32
N ALA A 63 13.39 12.03 7.01
CA ALA A 63 14.66 12.36 6.36
C ALA A 63 15.17 11.23 5.47
N ARG A 64 14.68 9.99 5.71
CA ARG A 64 15.09 8.82 4.93
C ARG A 64 14.08 8.46 3.84
N PHE A 65 12.99 9.21 3.68
CA PHE A 65 11.91 8.77 2.80
C PHE A 65 12.35 8.65 1.34
N GLU A 66 13.13 9.60 0.83
CA GLU A 66 13.57 9.53 -0.58
C GLU A 66 14.46 8.32 -0.84
N GLU A 67 15.37 8.02 0.07
CA GLU A 67 16.20 6.82 -0.05
C GLU A 67 15.37 5.56 0.14
N PHE A 68 14.42 5.56 1.07
CA PHE A 68 13.49 4.46 1.26
C PHE A 68 12.71 4.19 -0.04
N ARG A 69 12.18 5.24 -0.67
CA ARG A 69 11.44 5.12 -1.93
C ARG A 69 12.31 4.43 -2.98
N ARG A 70 13.54 4.88 -3.13
CA ARG A 70 14.46 4.33 -4.13
C ARG A 70 14.72 2.85 -3.88
N ARG A 71 15.02 2.50 -2.63
CA ARG A 71 15.30 1.11 -2.26
C ARG A 71 14.07 0.21 -2.40
N TYR A 72 12.92 0.72 -2.01
CA TYR A 72 11.68 -0.05 -2.11
C TYR A 72 11.31 -0.31 -3.58
N ARG A 73 11.48 0.68 -4.43
CA ARG A 73 11.21 0.50 -5.86
C ARG A 73 12.10 -0.59 -6.45
N ALA A 74 13.35 -0.68 -6.02
CA ALA A 74 14.24 -1.77 -6.43
C ALA A 74 13.74 -3.12 -5.93
N GLU A 75 13.26 -3.19 -4.67
CA GLU A 75 12.68 -4.43 -4.14
C GLU A 75 11.45 -4.87 -4.93
N LEU A 76 10.67 -3.92 -5.41
CA LEU A 76 9.45 -4.22 -6.17
C LEU A 76 9.73 -4.85 -7.54
N GLU A 77 10.98 -4.86 -7.99
CA GLU A 77 11.38 -5.56 -9.20
C GLU A 77 11.62 -7.04 -8.96
N GLN A 78 11.71 -7.48 -7.71
CA GLN A 78 11.88 -8.91 -7.39
C GLN A 78 10.60 -9.67 -7.77
N PRO A 79 10.72 -10.92 -8.25
CA PRO A 79 9.57 -11.64 -8.83
C PRO A 79 8.32 -11.67 -7.95
N GLN A 80 8.43 -12.00 -6.66
CA GLN A 80 7.28 -12.08 -5.78
C GLN A 80 6.60 -10.73 -5.59
N ARG A 81 7.41 -9.68 -5.37
CA ARG A 81 6.87 -8.34 -5.17
C ARG A 81 6.34 -7.75 -6.46
N ALA A 82 7.00 -8.03 -7.58
CA ALA A 82 6.52 -7.58 -8.88
C ALA A 82 5.16 -8.20 -9.21
N ALA A 83 4.98 -9.48 -8.91
CA ALA A 83 3.70 -10.16 -9.13
C ALA A 83 2.60 -9.55 -8.24
N ALA A 84 2.92 -9.25 -6.98
CA ALA A 84 1.96 -8.61 -6.08
C ALA A 84 1.59 -7.20 -6.56
N LEU A 85 2.55 -6.44 -7.04
CA LEU A 85 2.28 -5.12 -7.60
C LEU A 85 1.39 -5.21 -8.83
N GLN A 86 1.64 -6.18 -9.70
CA GLN A 86 0.79 -6.40 -10.88
C GLN A 86 -0.63 -6.78 -10.47
N HIS A 87 -0.79 -7.58 -9.42
CA HIS A 87 -2.11 -7.90 -8.89
C HIS A 87 -2.86 -6.62 -8.47
N LEU A 88 -2.17 -5.69 -7.80
CA LEU A 88 -2.80 -4.42 -7.43
C LEU A 88 -3.20 -3.60 -8.66
N ARG A 89 -2.38 -3.62 -9.72
CA ARG A 89 -2.75 -2.96 -10.99
C ARG A 89 -4.03 -3.54 -11.57
N GLU A 90 -4.17 -4.86 -11.53
CA GLU A 90 -5.38 -5.52 -12.03
C GLU A 90 -6.61 -5.10 -11.22
N LEU A 91 -6.47 -5.02 -9.90
CA LEU A 91 -7.58 -4.58 -9.05
C LEU A 91 -8.02 -3.15 -9.35
N ALA A 92 -7.11 -2.30 -9.81
CA ALA A 92 -7.38 -0.89 -10.07
C ALA A 92 -8.02 -0.62 -11.44
N LYS A 93 -8.16 -1.64 -12.29
CA LYS A 93 -8.65 -1.42 -13.66
C LYS A 93 -10.09 -0.99 -13.74
N ASP A 94 -10.97 -1.58 -12.93
CA ASP A 94 -12.40 -1.41 -13.08
C ASP A 94 -13.05 -0.55 -12.01
N ARG A 95 -12.34 -0.28 -10.91
CA ARG A 95 -12.90 0.45 -9.78
C ARG A 95 -11.78 1.09 -8.97
N PRO A 96 -12.11 2.08 -8.12
CA PRO A 96 -11.09 2.67 -7.26
C PRO A 96 -10.39 1.63 -6.39
N LEU A 97 -9.12 1.84 -6.14
CA LEU A 97 -8.32 1.01 -5.25
C LEU A 97 -7.81 1.89 -4.11
N THR A 98 -8.11 1.50 -2.88
CA THR A 98 -7.63 2.21 -1.70
C THR A 98 -6.59 1.35 -1.00
N LEU A 99 -5.37 1.88 -0.94
CA LEU A 99 -4.27 1.23 -0.23
C LEU A 99 -4.31 1.67 1.23
N LEU A 100 -4.33 0.70 2.13
CA LEU A 100 -4.47 0.96 3.56
C LEU A 100 -3.17 0.65 4.29
N THR A 101 -2.85 1.49 5.26
CA THR A 101 -1.69 1.30 6.12
C THR A 101 -2.03 1.71 7.56
N ALA A 102 -1.35 1.11 8.51
CA ALA A 102 -1.54 1.43 9.93
C ALA A 102 -0.70 2.63 10.38
N THR A 103 0.27 3.07 9.60
CA THR A 103 1.17 4.16 9.99
C THR A 103 0.41 5.46 10.23
N LYS A 104 0.95 6.30 11.12
CA LYS A 104 0.36 7.61 11.42
C LYS A 104 0.57 8.61 10.29
N HIS A 105 1.54 8.38 9.42
CA HIS A 105 1.89 9.30 8.33
C HIS A 105 1.86 8.60 6.99
N PRO A 106 0.64 8.36 6.43
CA PRO A 106 0.52 7.65 5.14
C PRO A 106 1.27 8.31 3.99
N ASP A 107 1.43 9.63 4.03
CA ASP A 107 2.09 10.39 2.97
C ASP A 107 3.58 10.06 2.80
N ILE A 108 4.20 9.46 3.81
CA ILE A 108 5.58 8.99 3.72
C ILE A 108 5.69 7.49 3.95
N SER A 109 4.63 6.75 3.62
CA SER A 109 4.58 5.30 3.81
C SER A 109 4.83 4.56 2.51
N GLU A 110 5.01 3.24 2.62
CA GLU A 110 5.09 2.36 1.46
C GLU A 110 3.83 2.45 0.59
N ALA A 111 2.68 2.71 1.22
CA ALA A 111 1.43 2.85 0.47
C ALA A 111 1.50 4.02 -0.51
N MET A 112 2.14 5.12 -0.12
CA MET A 112 2.31 6.27 -1.01
C MET A 112 3.23 5.94 -2.18
N VAL A 113 4.33 5.21 -1.94
CA VAL A 113 5.22 4.78 -3.01
C VAL A 113 4.46 3.90 -4.01
N LEU A 114 3.67 2.95 -3.50
CA LEU A 114 2.85 2.08 -4.34
C LEU A 114 1.83 2.89 -5.15
N ALA A 115 1.15 3.84 -4.50
CA ALA A 115 0.15 4.66 -5.17
C ALA A 115 0.77 5.44 -6.33
N ASP A 116 1.93 6.03 -6.12
CA ASP A 116 2.61 6.77 -7.18
C ASP A 116 2.94 5.87 -8.37
N LEU A 117 3.39 4.64 -8.12
CA LEU A 117 3.68 3.69 -9.19
C LEU A 117 2.42 3.24 -9.92
N LEU A 118 1.33 3.04 -9.19
CA LEU A 118 0.08 2.55 -9.77
C LEU A 118 -0.65 3.63 -10.57
N ARG A 119 -0.38 4.90 -10.29
CA ARG A 119 -1.00 6.04 -10.98
C ARG A 119 -0.37 6.33 -12.35
N THR A 120 0.79 5.77 -12.60
CA THR A 120 1.49 6.02 -13.88
C THR A 120 1.08 5.04 -14.98
#